data_aa16f62ba68c6b2c98b19703dda26e82
#
_entry.id   aa16f62ba68c6b2c98b19703dda26e82
#
_cell.length_a   1.000
_cell.length_b   1.000
_cell.length_c   1.000
_cell.angle_alpha   90.00
_cell.angle_beta   90.00
_cell.angle_gamma   90.00
#
_symmetry.space_group_name_H-M   'P 1'
#
loop_
_entity.id
_entity.type
_entity.pdbx_description
1 polymer ?
#
loop_
_entity_poly.entity_id
_entity_poly.type
_entity_poly.pdbx_seq_one_letter_code
_entity_poly.pdbx_strand_id
1 'polypeptide(L)'
;MLGHIVSLMKNIVVAGSHGKTTTTSLISSIFSSAKIDPTIINGGILNSYGNSARLGKSEWCILESDESDGSFLNIPVNYSVVTNIDEEHLDFYKSMNNLKKHFLKFIEKTPSFGKSYICIDNNFNRQVLSNIKNKNFLTYGLYNGANFKIKDVKQLKYLSKFHLKISLPGKKDVTVKDISIPIIGLHNIQNATAAFAVCYNVGISIKDIKLGLKNFQGVQRRFNKIFSFRKINFIDDYAHHPTEIKSVLNGIKKSYKGVEIICIFQPHRVSRLNSLKEKFIRCFKDANTVILCPVYKAGENINLKFKYERFAKQIIKKSRTRLIMINNEKDLLKYVKQNIFGNKIVIGMGAGSISNWMKFLASELA
;
A
#
# COMPACT_ATOMS: atom_id res chain seq x y z
N MET A 1 -18.99 13.50 -12.96
CA MET A 1 -19.52 12.21 -13.46
C MET A 1 -19.37 11.08 -12.43
N LEU A 2 -18.15 10.71 -11.98
CA LEU A 2 -17.95 9.60 -11.01
C LEU A 2 -18.80 9.76 -9.74
N GLY A 3 -18.81 10.95 -9.12
CA GLY A 3 -19.61 11.20 -7.93
C GLY A 3 -21.12 10.95 -8.10
N HIS A 4 -21.68 11.23 -9.27
CA HIS A 4 -23.10 10.93 -9.55
C HIS A 4 -23.37 9.43 -9.67
N ILE A 5 -22.48 8.68 -10.33
CA ILE A 5 -22.62 7.22 -10.42
C ILE A 5 -22.57 6.59 -9.02
N VAL A 6 -21.58 7.00 -8.22
CA VAL A 6 -21.37 6.45 -6.87
C VAL A 6 -22.50 6.85 -5.90
N SER A 7 -23.15 8.02 -6.10
CA SER A 7 -24.26 8.46 -5.24
C SER A 7 -25.52 7.59 -5.33
N LEU A 8 -25.65 6.82 -6.40
CA LEU A 8 -26.79 5.89 -6.60
C LEU A 8 -26.54 4.52 -5.94
N MET A 9 -25.38 4.31 -5.32
CA MET A 9 -24.95 3.02 -4.78
C MET A 9 -24.56 3.15 -3.31
N LYS A 10 -24.75 2.08 -2.54
CA LYS A 10 -24.08 1.97 -1.23
C LYS A 10 -22.58 1.87 -1.47
N ASN A 11 -21.79 2.74 -0.83
CA ASN A 11 -20.38 2.79 -1.17
C ASN A 11 -19.44 2.69 0.02
N ILE A 12 -18.25 2.13 -0.26
CA ILE A 12 -17.10 2.11 0.64
C ILE A 12 -15.97 2.85 -0.08
N VAL A 13 -15.57 4.00 0.46
CA VAL A 13 -14.54 4.87 -0.11
C VAL A 13 -13.25 4.71 0.68
N VAL A 14 -12.18 4.29 0.01
CA VAL A 14 -10.86 4.09 0.62
C VAL A 14 -9.95 5.25 0.23
N ALA A 15 -9.48 6.02 1.21
CA ALA A 15 -8.54 7.13 1.06
C ALA A 15 -7.32 6.94 1.96
N GLY A 16 -6.29 7.77 1.74
CA GLY A 16 -5.03 7.76 2.51
C GLY A 16 -3.81 7.74 1.61
N SER A 17 -2.67 8.19 2.11
CA SER A 17 -1.45 8.33 1.30
C SER A 17 -0.96 6.99 0.73
N HIS A 18 -1.00 5.91 1.51
CA HIS A 18 -0.51 4.59 1.11
C HIS A 18 -1.52 3.48 1.42
N GLY A 19 -1.52 2.41 0.61
CA GLY A 19 -2.33 1.20 0.86
C GLY A 19 -3.75 1.25 0.34
N LYS A 20 -4.22 2.34 -0.27
CA LYS A 20 -5.56 2.50 -0.86
C LYS A 20 -5.93 1.31 -1.76
N THR A 21 -5.15 1.11 -2.82
CA THR A 21 -5.35 0.07 -3.84
C THR A 21 -5.47 -1.34 -3.24
N THR A 22 -4.56 -1.68 -2.33
CA THR A 22 -4.57 -2.98 -1.66
C THR A 22 -5.79 -3.16 -0.77
N THR A 23 -6.16 -2.12 0.00
CA THR A 23 -7.34 -2.16 0.89
C THR A 23 -8.64 -2.32 0.09
N THR A 24 -8.81 -1.54 -0.97
CA THR A 24 -9.96 -1.62 -1.90
C THR A 24 -10.07 -3.03 -2.50
N SER A 25 -8.94 -3.61 -2.92
CA SER A 25 -8.89 -4.96 -3.49
C SER A 25 -9.20 -6.04 -2.46
N LEU A 26 -8.75 -5.90 -1.21
CA LEU A 26 -9.05 -6.83 -0.11
C LEU A 26 -10.54 -6.79 0.24
N ILE A 27 -11.17 -5.62 0.30
CA ILE A 27 -12.62 -5.47 0.51
C ILE A 27 -13.36 -6.17 -0.63
N SER A 28 -12.95 -5.95 -1.88
CA SER A 28 -13.56 -6.58 -3.07
C SER A 28 -13.47 -8.11 -3.02
N SER A 29 -12.32 -8.65 -2.58
CA SER A 29 -12.13 -10.10 -2.40
C SER A 29 -13.06 -10.68 -1.33
N ILE A 30 -13.29 -9.97 -0.24
CA ILE A 30 -14.23 -10.38 0.82
C ILE A 30 -15.66 -10.38 0.30
N PHE A 31 -16.10 -9.32 -0.39
CA PHE A 31 -17.43 -9.23 -0.98
C PHE A 31 -17.69 -10.39 -1.96
N SER A 32 -16.72 -10.68 -2.83
CA SER A 32 -16.77 -11.81 -3.75
C SER A 32 -16.93 -13.15 -3.02
N SER A 33 -16.20 -13.36 -1.92
CA SER A 33 -16.31 -14.57 -1.10
C SER A 33 -17.66 -14.69 -0.39
N ALA A 34 -18.30 -13.58 -0.08
CA ALA A 34 -19.65 -13.49 0.44
C ALA A 34 -20.74 -13.61 -0.66
N LYS A 35 -20.33 -13.87 -1.92
CA LYS A 35 -21.21 -13.90 -3.10
C LYS A 35 -21.97 -12.59 -3.36
N ILE A 36 -21.40 -11.48 -2.93
CA ILE A 36 -21.86 -10.13 -3.25
C ILE A 36 -21.00 -9.65 -4.42
N ASP A 37 -21.61 -9.16 -5.46
CA ASP A 37 -20.95 -8.73 -6.70
C ASP A 37 -20.89 -7.18 -6.77
N PRO A 38 -19.92 -6.50 -6.15
CA PRO A 38 -19.85 -5.05 -6.10
C PRO A 38 -19.31 -4.44 -7.39
N THR A 39 -19.69 -3.22 -7.69
CA THR A 39 -18.96 -2.35 -8.59
C THR A 39 -17.63 -1.98 -7.92
N ILE A 40 -16.53 -2.07 -8.66
CA ILE A 40 -15.17 -1.83 -8.15
C ILE A 40 -14.51 -0.74 -8.99
N ILE A 41 -13.91 0.26 -8.33
CA ILE A 41 -13.11 1.31 -8.96
C ILE A 41 -11.81 1.43 -8.16
N ASN A 42 -10.70 0.99 -8.75
CA ASN A 42 -9.41 0.84 -8.08
C ASN A 42 -8.30 1.52 -8.87
N GLY A 43 -7.25 1.98 -8.20
CA GLY A 43 -6.08 2.61 -8.83
C GLY A 43 -5.10 1.62 -9.48
N GLY A 44 -5.28 0.32 -9.25
CA GLY A 44 -4.43 -0.74 -9.82
C GLY A 44 -5.25 -1.90 -10.38
N ILE A 45 -4.63 -2.69 -11.25
CA ILE A 45 -5.25 -3.87 -11.86
C ILE A 45 -5.34 -4.98 -10.84
N LEU A 46 -6.55 -5.46 -10.57
CA LEU A 46 -6.79 -6.61 -9.71
C LEU A 46 -6.48 -7.91 -10.47
N ASN A 47 -5.66 -8.76 -9.88
CA ASN A 47 -5.28 -10.04 -10.53
C ASN A 47 -6.51 -10.95 -10.76
N SER A 48 -7.51 -10.90 -9.89
CA SER A 48 -8.75 -11.67 -10.01
C SER A 48 -9.64 -11.29 -11.19
N TYR A 49 -9.52 -10.06 -11.70
CA TYR A 49 -10.39 -9.56 -12.77
C TYR A 49 -9.62 -9.08 -14.00
N GLY A 50 -8.29 -8.94 -13.92
CA GLY A 50 -7.47 -8.41 -15.02
C GLY A 50 -7.73 -6.94 -15.35
N ASN A 51 -8.47 -6.22 -14.49
CA ASN A 51 -8.91 -4.84 -14.73
C ASN A 51 -8.86 -3.99 -13.46
N SER A 52 -8.79 -2.67 -13.61
CA SER A 52 -8.85 -1.72 -12.49
C SER A 52 -10.26 -1.25 -12.16
N ALA A 53 -11.21 -1.39 -13.08
CA ALA A 53 -12.61 -1.07 -12.87
C ALA A 53 -13.50 -2.20 -13.36
N ARG A 54 -14.60 -2.43 -12.63
CA ARG A 54 -15.59 -3.46 -12.96
C ARG A 54 -16.96 -3.03 -12.49
N LEU A 55 -17.97 -3.15 -13.34
CA LEU A 55 -19.38 -3.01 -12.97
C LEU A 55 -19.86 -4.32 -12.34
N GLY A 56 -20.40 -4.24 -11.13
CA GLY A 56 -21.03 -5.36 -10.43
C GLY A 56 -22.57 -5.33 -10.56
N LYS A 57 -23.21 -6.40 -10.06
CA LYS A 57 -24.67 -6.56 -10.07
C LYS A 57 -25.34 -6.16 -8.75
N SER A 58 -24.56 -5.96 -7.68
CA SER A 58 -25.10 -5.56 -6.39
C SER A 58 -25.24 -4.04 -6.25
N GLU A 59 -25.95 -3.59 -5.24
CA GLU A 59 -26.08 -2.17 -4.88
C GLU A 59 -24.76 -1.54 -4.34
N TRP A 60 -23.69 -2.31 -4.18
CA TRP A 60 -22.45 -1.87 -3.58
C TRP A 60 -21.42 -1.36 -4.58
N CYS A 61 -20.77 -0.27 -4.22
CA CYS A 61 -19.59 0.25 -4.91
C CYS A 61 -18.42 0.35 -3.93
N ILE A 62 -17.30 -0.28 -4.28
CA ILE A 62 -16.05 -0.22 -3.52
C ILE A 62 -15.05 0.57 -4.34
N LEU A 63 -14.60 1.73 -3.84
CA LEU A 63 -13.74 2.59 -4.62
C LEU A 63 -12.55 3.12 -3.83
N GLU A 64 -11.43 3.20 -4.55
CA GLU A 64 -10.28 3.97 -4.15
C GLU A 64 -10.48 5.44 -4.51
N SER A 65 -10.17 6.35 -3.60
CA SER A 65 -10.22 7.79 -3.87
C SER A 65 -8.88 8.44 -3.58
N ASP A 66 -8.33 9.13 -4.58
CA ASP A 66 -7.03 9.77 -4.50
C ASP A 66 -7.16 11.17 -3.90
N GLU A 67 -6.29 11.45 -2.93
CA GLU A 67 -6.23 12.73 -2.24
C GLU A 67 -5.39 13.79 -2.98
N SER A 68 -4.67 13.44 -4.04
CA SER A 68 -3.60 14.26 -4.64
C SER A 68 -3.98 15.68 -5.03
N ASP A 69 -5.24 15.89 -5.43
CA ASP A 69 -5.80 17.16 -5.90
C ASP A 69 -7.01 17.63 -5.06
N GLY A 70 -7.29 16.97 -3.94
CA GLY A 70 -8.44 17.24 -3.09
C GLY A 70 -9.80 16.80 -3.64
N SER A 71 -9.87 16.22 -4.84
CA SER A 71 -11.11 15.77 -5.48
C SER A 71 -11.83 14.66 -4.71
N PHE A 72 -11.12 13.91 -3.87
CA PHE A 72 -11.70 12.89 -2.99
C PHE A 72 -12.81 13.45 -2.07
N LEU A 73 -12.81 14.76 -1.81
CA LEU A 73 -13.89 15.43 -1.08
C LEU A 73 -15.19 15.56 -1.88
N ASN A 74 -15.17 15.36 -3.20
CA ASN A 74 -16.35 15.45 -4.04
C ASN A 74 -17.07 14.10 -4.20
N ILE A 75 -16.46 13.01 -3.69
CA ILE A 75 -17.08 11.68 -3.73
C ILE A 75 -18.10 11.55 -2.60
N PRO A 76 -19.35 11.12 -2.88
CA PRO A 76 -20.31 10.74 -1.85
C PRO A 76 -19.78 9.56 -1.03
N VAL A 77 -19.99 9.56 0.28
CA VAL A 77 -19.43 8.54 1.20
C VAL A 77 -20.55 7.98 2.06
N ASN A 78 -20.74 6.65 2.06
CA ASN A 78 -21.51 5.96 3.09
C ASN A 78 -20.58 5.38 4.16
N TYR A 79 -19.53 4.66 3.74
CA TYR A 79 -18.49 4.16 4.62
C TYR A 79 -17.14 4.65 4.13
N SER A 80 -16.29 5.13 5.02
CA SER A 80 -14.95 5.58 4.66
C SER A 80 -13.87 4.78 5.37
N VAL A 81 -12.75 4.59 4.68
CA VAL A 81 -11.52 4.02 5.25
C VAL A 81 -10.40 5.03 5.07
N VAL A 82 -9.70 5.36 6.15
CA VAL A 82 -8.46 6.17 6.10
C VAL A 82 -7.30 5.29 6.55
N THR A 83 -6.46 4.92 5.60
CA THR A 83 -5.32 4.04 5.86
C THR A 83 -4.21 4.75 6.64
N ASN A 84 -3.71 5.84 6.12
CA ASN A 84 -2.68 6.68 6.75
C ASN A 84 -2.64 8.05 6.06
N ILE A 85 -1.99 8.99 6.73
CA ILE A 85 -1.64 10.31 6.19
C ILE A 85 -0.13 10.43 6.26
N ASP A 86 0.53 10.80 5.16
CA ASP A 86 1.97 11.01 5.08
C ASP A 86 2.28 12.32 4.31
N GLU A 87 3.54 12.71 4.30
CA GLU A 87 4.01 13.92 3.61
C GLU A 87 4.02 13.69 2.08
N GLU A 88 2.83 13.71 1.49
CA GLU A 88 2.63 13.63 0.04
C GLU A 88 1.76 14.80 -0.43
N HIS A 89 1.89 15.15 -1.72
CA HIS A 89 1.10 16.18 -2.40
C HIS A 89 1.17 17.58 -1.74
N LEU A 90 2.31 17.91 -1.08
CA LEU A 90 2.48 19.22 -0.44
C LEU A 90 2.66 20.37 -1.44
N ASP A 91 2.93 20.05 -2.70
CA ASP A 91 2.81 20.96 -3.84
C ASP A 91 1.39 21.50 -4.01
N PHE A 92 0.39 20.66 -3.82
CA PHE A 92 -1.04 21.03 -3.81
C PHE A 92 -1.47 21.62 -2.45
N TYR A 93 -1.28 20.87 -1.36
CA TYR A 93 -1.79 21.26 -0.02
C TYR A 93 -1.03 22.36 0.66
N LYS A 94 0.19 22.69 0.22
CA LYS A 94 1.10 23.70 0.79
C LYS A 94 1.59 23.40 2.22
N SER A 95 0.87 22.62 3.00
CA SER A 95 1.28 22.22 4.36
C SER A 95 0.60 20.93 4.82
N MET A 96 1.24 20.25 5.78
CA MET A 96 0.65 19.09 6.47
C MET A 96 -0.65 19.44 7.21
N ASN A 97 -0.78 20.66 7.70
CA ASN A 97 -2.00 21.09 8.38
C ASN A 97 -3.17 21.17 7.41
N ASN A 98 -2.95 21.66 6.20
CA ASN A 98 -4.01 21.69 5.18
C ASN A 98 -4.37 20.27 4.73
N LEU A 99 -3.41 19.39 4.51
CA LEU A 99 -3.67 17.98 4.20
C LEU A 99 -4.53 17.32 5.30
N LYS A 100 -4.15 17.47 6.58
CA LYS A 100 -4.93 16.96 7.72
C LYS A 100 -6.35 17.53 7.77
N LYS A 101 -6.54 18.82 7.48
CA LYS A 101 -7.88 19.43 7.42
C LYS A 101 -8.76 18.82 6.33
N HIS A 102 -8.19 18.45 5.18
CA HIS A 102 -8.93 17.76 4.12
C HIS A 102 -9.33 16.34 4.53
N PHE A 103 -8.44 15.59 5.16
CA PHE A 103 -8.79 14.28 5.72
C PHE A 103 -9.85 14.38 6.83
N LEU A 104 -9.78 15.39 7.69
CA LEU A 104 -10.83 15.67 8.68
C LEU A 104 -12.20 15.87 8.01
N LYS A 105 -12.26 16.74 6.98
CA LYS A 105 -13.49 16.97 6.20
C LYS A 105 -13.98 15.67 5.54
N PHE A 106 -13.09 14.86 5.00
CA PHE A 106 -13.45 13.58 4.39
C PHE A 106 -14.09 12.62 5.40
N ILE A 107 -13.52 12.49 6.60
CA ILE A 107 -14.06 11.65 7.67
C ILE A 107 -15.44 12.16 8.13
N GLU A 108 -15.57 13.48 8.32
CA GLU A 108 -16.81 14.11 8.80
C GLU A 108 -17.97 14.08 7.79
N LYS A 109 -17.67 13.85 6.49
CA LYS A 109 -18.69 13.59 5.47
C LYS A 109 -19.42 12.25 5.64
N THR A 110 -18.87 11.31 6.41
CA THR A 110 -19.50 10.02 6.63
C THR A 110 -20.79 10.18 7.42
N PRO A 111 -21.95 9.80 6.88
CA PRO A 111 -23.25 10.03 7.49
C PRO A 111 -23.45 9.18 8.76
N SER A 112 -24.45 9.50 9.56
CA SER A 112 -24.72 8.81 10.83
C SER A 112 -25.06 7.32 10.68
N PHE A 113 -25.64 6.93 9.56
CA PHE A 113 -25.94 5.52 9.25
C PHE A 113 -24.70 4.72 8.77
N GLY A 114 -23.62 5.42 8.36
CA GLY A 114 -22.35 4.82 7.98
C GLY A 114 -21.32 4.84 9.10
N LYS A 115 -20.06 4.56 8.78
CA LYS A 115 -18.90 4.61 9.70
C LYS A 115 -17.61 4.93 8.96
N SER A 116 -16.73 5.66 9.63
CA SER A 116 -15.33 5.84 9.19
C SER A 116 -14.42 4.84 9.92
N TYR A 117 -13.48 4.23 9.20
CA TYR A 117 -12.50 3.29 9.75
C TYR A 117 -11.10 3.89 9.63
N ILE A 118 -10.42 4.12 10.75
CA ILE A 118 -9.22 4.94 10.79
C ILE A 118 -8.08 4.18 11.45
N CYS A 119 -6.93 4.07 10.76
CA CYS A 119 -5.72 3.45 11.29
C CYS A 119 -5.08 4.36 12.36
N ILE A 120 -5.06 3.91 13.63
CA ILE A 120 -4.45 4.68 14.70
C ILE A 120 -2.96 4.35 14.94
N ASP A 121 -2.37 3.49 14.14
CA ASP A 121 -0.91 3.31 14.15
C ASP A 121 -0.20 4.52 13.52
N ASN A 122 -0.89 5.25 12.64
CA ASN A 122 -0.40 6.47 12.04
C ASN A 122 -0.59 7.69 12.96
N ASN A 123 0.49 8.43 13.20
CA ASN A 123 0.47 9.58 14.11
C ASN A 123 -0.41 10.74 13.59
N PHE A 124 -0.38 11.01 12.28
CA PHE A 124 -1.20 12.09 11.70
C PHE A 124 -2.68 11.75 11.75
N ASN A 125 -3.05 10.46 11.59
CA ASN A 125 -4.43 10.02 11.80
C ASN A 125 -4.90 10.29 13.24
N ARG A 126 -4.06 10.00 14.26
CA ARG A 126 -4.38 10.31 15.66
C ARG A 126 -4.58 11.82 15.88
N GLN A 127 -3.74 12.67 15.25
CA GLN A 127 -3.90 14.12 15.30
C GLN A 127 -5.19 14.61 14.64
N VAL A 128 -5.63 13.96 13.55
CA VAL A 128 -6.93 14.26 12.92
C VAL A 128 -8.06 13.84 13.83
N LEU A 129 -7.99 12.65 14.45
CA LEU A 129 -9.00 12.12 15.35
C LEU A 129 -9.24 13.01 16.58
N SER A 130 -8.20 13.67 17.11
CA SER A 130 -8.36 14.60 18.25
C SER A 130 -9.19 15.84 17.93
N ASN A 131 -9.42 16.14 16.65
CA ASN A 131 -10.18 17.30 16.18
C ASN A 131 -11.57 16.93 15.59
N ILE A 132 -11.93 15.64 15.56
CA ILE A 132 -13.23 15.20 15.04
C ILE A 132 -14.35 15.57 16.00
N LYS A 133 -15.35 16.27 15.51
CA LYS A 133 -16.56 16.65 16.26
C LYS A 133 -17.56 15.48 16.33
N ASN A 134 -17.79 14.82 15.23
CA ASN A 134 -18.70 13.68 15.15
C ASN A 134 -17.97 12.37 15.41
N LYS A 135 -18.22 11.70 16.53
CA LYS A 135 -17.57 10.42 16.91
C LYS A 135 -18.12 9.21 16.12
N ASN A 136 -18.52 9.39 14.88
CA ASN A 136 -19.03 8.33 14.01
C ASN A 136 -17.89 7.55 13.31
N PHE A 137 -16.90 7.10 14.07
CA PHE A 137 -15.76 6.34 13.55
C PHE A 137 -15.43 5.13 14.43
N LEU A 138 -14.70 4.19 13.83
CA LEU A 138 -14.05 3.06 14.49
C LEU A 138 -12.57 3.04 14.11
N THR A 139 -11.76 2.56 15.02
CA THR A 139 -10.31 2.58 14.87
C THR A 139 -9.75 1.17 14.68
N TYR A 140 -8.64 1.07 13.96
CA TYR A 140 -7.94 -0.19 13.79
C TYR A 140 -6.42 -0.01 13.84
N GLY A 141 -5.70 -1.10 14.17
CA GLY A 141 -4.24 -1.12 14.22
C GLY A 141 -3.69 -1.96 15.36
N LEU A 142 -2.38 -1.83 15.60
CA LEU A 142 -1.66 -2.44 16.72
C LEU A 142 -1.75 -1.60 17.99
N TYR A 143 -1.99 -0.29 17.83
CA TYR A 143 -1.98 0.66 18.94
C TYR A 143 -3.04 0.30 19.98
N ASN A 144 -2.71 0.53 21.26
CA ASN A 144 -3.66 0.31 22.36
C ASN A 144 -4.87 1.24 22.20
N GLY A 145 -6.07 0.70 22.42
CA GLY A 145 -7.31 1.44 22.24
C GLY A 145 -7.93 1.33 20.84
N ALA A 146 -7.32 0.59 19.89
CA ALA A 146 -7.98 0.29 18.62
C ALA A 146 -9.21 -0.60 18.83
N ASN A 147 -10.34 -0.25 18.18
CA ASN A 147 -11.55 -1.07 18.18
C ASN A 147 -11.31 -2.45 17.51
N PHE A 148 -10.53 -2.46 16.44
CA PHE A 148 -10.04 -3.69 15.79
C PHE A 148 -8.53 -3.78 16.03
N LYS A 149 -8.15 -4.38 17.15
CA LYS A 149 -6.76 -4.46 17.57
C LYS A 149 -6.07 -5.69 17.00
N ILE A 150 -5.00 -5.46 16.24
CA ILE A 150 -4.13 -6.50 15.69
C ILE A 150 -3.31 -7.13 16.83
N LYS A 151 -3.27 -8.47 16.84
CA LYS A 151 -2.50 -9.29 17.79
C LYS A 151 -1.81 -10.46 17.10
N ASP A 152 -0.79 -11.00 17.75
CA ASP A 152 -0.14 -12.28 17.40
C ASP A 152 0.30 -12.38 15.94
N VAL A 153 0.96 -11.32 15.46
CA VAL A 153 1.43 -11.23 14.08
C VAL A 153 2.55 -12.23 13.79
N LYS A 154 2.35 -13.09 12.80
CA LYS A 154 3.36 -14.00 12.25
C LYS A 154 3.52 -13.74 10.76
N GLN A 155 4.75 -13.42 10.33
CA GLN A 155 5.09 -13.26 8.92
C GLN A 155 5.91 -14.46 8.46
N LEU A 156 5.40 -15.17 7.46
CA LEU A 156 6.01 -16.34 6.83
C LEU A 156 6.29 -16.02 5.37
N LYS A 157 7.05 -16.86 4.67
CA LYS A 157 7.22 -16.71 3.21
C LYS A 157 5.84 -16.66 2.54
N TYR A 158 5.55 -15.59 1.79
CA TYR A 158 4.29 -15.38 1.04
C TYR A 158 3.01 -15.32 1.87
N LEU A 159 3.07 -15.33 3.19
CA LEU A 159 1.89 -15.42 4.04
C LEU A 159 2.07 -14.60 5.32
N SER A 160 1.06 -13.82 5.68
CA SER A 160 0.94 -13.22 7.01
C SER A 160 -0.25 -13.82 7.76
N LYS A 161 -0.06 -14.12 9.04
CA LYS A 161 -1.12 -14.56 9.96
C LYS A 161 -1.21 -13.62 11.14
N PHE A 162 -2.41 -13.39 11.62
CA PHE A 162 -2.66 -12.52 12.78
C PHE A 162 -4.02 -12.82 13.42
N HIS A 163 -4.22 -12.28 14.60
CA HIS A 163 -5.51 -12.32 15.30
C HIS A 163 -6.06 -10.90 15.41
N LEU A 164 -7.37 -10.77 15.60
CA LEU A 164 -8.03 -9.50 15.91
C LEU A 164 -8.79 -9.61 17.22
N LYS A 165 -8.53 -8.67 18.14
CA LYS A 165 -9.45 -8.37 19.23
C LYS A 165 -10.38 -7.25 18.77
N ILE A 166 -11.69 -7.48 18.79
CA ILE A 166 -12.74 -6.55 18.39
C ILE A 166 -13.43 -6.05 19.64
N SER A 167 -13.33 -4.75 19.92
CA SER A 167 -13.95 -4.08 21.04
C SER A 167 -14.81 -2.93 20.54
N LEU A 168 -16.12 -3.17 20.40
CA LEU A 168 -17.08 -2.18 19.89
C LEU A 168 -17.93 -1.61 21.05
N PRO A 169 -18.30 -0.32 21.00
CA PRO A 169 -19.17 0.28 22.01
C PRO A 169 -20.48 -0.51 22.21
N GLY A 170 -20.82 -0.80 23.45
CA GLY A 170 -22.04 -1.51 23.82
C GLY A 170 -22.07 -3.01 23.46
N LYS A 171 -20.95 -3.60 23.00
CA LYS A 171 -20.86 -5.03 22.65
C LYS A 171 -19.78 -5.73 23.47
N LYS A 172 -19.95 -7.04 23.70
CA LYS A 172 -18.89 -7.87 24.29
C LYS A 172 -17.70 -7.97 23.35
N ASP A 173 -16.50 -7.98 23.90
CA ASP A 173 -15.26 -8.21 23.16
C ASP A 173 -15.27 -9.55 22.46
N VAL A 174 -14.85 -9.54 21.21
CA VAL A 174 -14.72 -10.76 20.38
C VAL A 174 -13.27 -10.93 19.94
N THR A 175 -12.74 -12.12 20.02
CA THR A 175 -11.40 -12.45 19.47
C THR A 175 -11.56 -13.35 18.24
N VAL A 176 -11.12 -12.84 17.10
CA VAL A 176 -11.07 -13.62 15.85
C VAL A 176 -9.65 -14.11 15.65
N LYS A 177 -9.48 -15.42 15.74
CA LYS A 177 -8.17 -16.10 15.60
C LYS A 177 -7.91 -16.52 14.16
N ASP A 178 -6.63 -16.72 13.79
CA ASP A 178 -6.18 -17.38 12.57
C ASP A 178 -6.69 -16.70 11.29
N ILE A 179 -6.56 -15.39 11.22
CA ILE A 179 -6.75 -14.64 10.00
C ILE A 179 -5.45 -14.74 9.19
N SER A 180 -5.55 -15.04 7.90
CA SER A 180 -4.40 -15.17 7.01
C SER A 180 -4.60 -14.41 5.71
N ILE A 181 -3.50 -13.82 5.20
CA ILE A 181 -3.45 -13.14 3.91
C ILE A 181 -2.22 -13.60 3.13
N PRO A 182 -2.30 -13.88 1.82
CA PRO A 182 -1.19 -14.36 1.00
C PRO A 182 -0.24 -13.23 0.55
N ILE A 183 -0.06 -12.24 1.40
CA ILE A 183 0.86 -11.10 1.20
C ILE A 183 1.58 -10.80 2.51
N ILE A 184 2.79 -10.26 2.39
CA ILE A 184 3.67 -9.99 3.53
C ILE A 184 3.69 -8.50 3.90
N GLY A 185 4.21 -8.22 5.08
CA GLY A 185 4.39 -6.86 5.57
C GLY A 185 3.28 -6.41 6.53
N LEU A 186 3.70 -5.70 7.58
CA LEU A 186 2.79 -5.21 8.61
C LEU A 186 1.74 -4.24 8.03
N HIS A 187 2.14 -3.41 7.05
CA HIS A 187 1.24 -2.51 6.36
C HIS A 187 0.10 -3.26 5.65
N ASN A 188 0.35 -4.45 5.11
CA ASN A 188 -0.69 -5.28 4.49
C ASN A 188 -1.62 -5.93 5.52
N ILE A 189 -1.11 -6.25 6.72
CA ILE A 189 -1.95 -6.67 7.85
C ILE A 189 -2.87 -5.54 8.29
N GLN A 190 -2.38 -4.29 8.32
CA GLN A 190 -3.20 -3.11 8.60
C GLN A 190 -4.27 -2.90 7.51
N ASN A 191 -3.92 -3.02 6.22
CA ASN A 191 -4.86 -2.96 5.11
C ASN A 191 -5.95 -4.06 5.23
N ALA A 192 -5.55 -5.28 5.57
CA ALA A 192 -6.49 -6.40 5.77
C ALA A 192 -7.38 -6.19 7.00
N THR A 193 -6.86 -5.54 8.04
CA THR A 193 -7.67 -5.19 9.23
C THR A 193 -8.70 -4.12 8.91
N ALA A 194 -8.36 -3.12 8.08
CA ALA A 194 -9.32 -2.16 7.57
C ALA A 194 -10.44 -2.83 6.77
N ALA A 195 -10.06 -3.72 5.83
CA ALA A 195 -11.01 -4.49 5.03
C ALA A 195 -11.90 -5.37 5.91
N PHE A 196 -11.30 -6.05 6.90
CA PHE A 196 -12.06 -6.83 7.88
C PHE A 196 -13.07 -5.96 8.63
N ALA A 197 -12.63 -4.81 9.15
CA ALA A 197 -13.44 -3.94 10.00
C ALA A 197 -14.68 -3.40 9.26
N VAL A 198 -14.52 -2.91 8.03
CA VAL A 198 -15.65 -2.42 7.26
C VAL A 198 -16.60 -3.56 6.87
N CYS A 199 -16.07 -4.69 6.38
CA CYS A 199 -16.87 -5.85 5.97
C CYS A 199 -17.66 -6.47 7.14
N TYR A 200 -17.05 -6.54 8.32
CA TYR A 200 -17.72 -6.99 9.55
C TYR A 200 -18.90 -6.11 9.93
N ASN A 201 -18.75 -4.79 9.82
CA ASN A 201 -19.82 -3.86 10.18
C ASN A 201 -20.93 -3.76 9.13
N VAL A 202 -20.67 -4.05 7.86
CA VAL A 202 -21.72 -4.15 6.84
C VAL A 202 -22.44 -5.51 6.82
N GLY A 203 -22.12 -6.40 7.79
CA GLY A 203 -22.85 -7.63 8.04
C GLY A 203 -22.30 -8.88 7.34
N ILE A 204 -21.10 -8.82 6.75
CA ILE A 204 -20.48 -10.01 6.17
C ILE A 204 -19.99 -10.94 7.29
N SER A 205 -20.23 -12.24 7.15
CA SER A 205 -19.87 -13.23 8.17
C SER A 205 -18.35 -13.31 8.37
N ILE A 206 -17.89 -13.56 9.60
CA ILE A 206 -16.46 -13.75 9.90
C ILE A 206 -15.85 -14.86 9.04
N LYS A 207 -16.63 -15.90 8.74
CA LYS A 207 -16.22 -17.01 7.87
C LYS A 207 -15.90 -16.52 6.46
N ASP A 208 -16.79 -15.74 5.85
CA ASP A 208 -16.61 -15.23 4.48
C ASP A 208 -15.51 -14.17 4.43
N ILE A 209 -15.40 -13.32 5.46
CA ILE A 209 -14.28 -12.37 5.58
C ILE A 209 -12.94 -13.09 5.61
N LYS A 210 -12.78 -14.12 6.46
CA LYS A 210 -11.54 -14.91 6.53
C LYS A 210 -11.25 -15.62 5.22
N LEU A 211 -12.27 -16.15 4.55
CA LEU A 211 -12.13 -16.82 3.25
C LEU A 211 -11.67 -15.84 2.19
N GLY A 212 -12.29 -14.65 2.09
CA GLY A 212 -11.92 -13.62 1.14
C GLY A 212 -10.50 -13.08 1.34
N LEU A 213 -10.08 -12.91 2.59
CA LEU A 213 -8.71 -12.51 2.92
C LEU A 213 -7.69 -13.60 2.54
N LYS A 214 -8.00 -14.88 2.83
CA LYS A 214 -7.14 -16.01 2.51
C LYS A 214 -6.99 -16.24 1.01
N ASN A 215 -8.05 -16.04 0.23
CA ASN A 215 -8.10 -16.27 -1.22
C ASN A 215 -7.71 -15.04 -2.04
N PHE A 216 -7.24 -13.98 -1.41
CA PHE A 216 -6.82 -12.75 -2.09
C PHE A 216 -5.71 -13.03 -3.10
N GLN A 217 -5.94 -12.67 -4.35
CA GLN A 217 -5.02 -12.96 -5.46
C GLN A 217 -3.97 -11.86 -5.72
N GLY A 218 -3.99 -10.79 -4.92
CA GLY A 218 -3.08 -9.65 -5.08
C GLY A 218 -3.52 -8.64 -6.14
N VAL A 219 -2.69 -7.62 -6.29
CA VAL A 219 -2.82 -6.54 -7.28
C VAL A 219 -1.53 -6.46 -8.05
N GLN A 220 -1.61 -6.17 -9.34
CA GLN A 220 -0.41 -5.98 -10.16
C GLN A 220 0.49 -4.89 -9.56
N ARG A 221 1.79 -5.12 -9.62
CA ARG A 221 2.80 -4.21 -9.06
C ARG A 221 2.67 -3.96 -7.55
N ARG A 222 2.10 -4.89 -6.77
CA ARG A 222 2.05 -4.86 -5.30
C ARG A 222 2.60 -6.17 -4.76
N PHE A 223 3.91 -6.22 -4.56
CA PHE A 223 4.67 -7.42 -4.20
C PHE A 223 4.38 -8.59 -5.16
N ASN A 224 4.35 -8.31 -6.45
CA ASN A 224 3.94 -9.26 -7.49
C ASN A 224 5.16 -10.02 -8.04
N LYS A 225 5.18 -11.35 -7.87
CA LYS A 225 6.21 -12.19 -8.48
C LYS A 225 6.03 -12.19 -10.00
N ILE A 226 7.09 -11.82 -10.74
CA ILE A 226 7.09 -11.81 -12.21
C ILE A 226 7.66 -13.13 -12.74
N PHE A 227 8.86 -13.51 -12.29
CA PHE A 227 9.54 -14.71 -12.76
C PHE A 227 10.53 -15.23 -11.70
N SER A 228 11.19 -16.35 -12.02
CA SER A 228 12.30 -16.88 -11.23
C SER A 228 13.49 -17.16 -12.14
N PHE A 229 14.67 -16.75 -11.71
CA PHE A 229 15.93 -17.05 -12.37
C PHE A 229 16.90 -17.67 -11.36
N ARG A 230 17.52 -18.80 -11.68
CA ARG A 230 18.42 -19.56 -10.76
C ARG A 230 17.80 -19.79 -9.38
N LYS A 231 16.50 -20.14 -9.33
CA LYS A 231 15.69 -20.30 -8.11
C LYS A 231 15.51 -19.01 -7.28
N ILE A 232 15.90 -17.86 -7.79
CA ILE A 232 15.73 -16.55 -7.17
C ILE A 232 14.44 -15.91 -7.70
N ASN A 233 13.57 -15.44 -6.80
CA ASN A 233 12.34 -14.79 -7.20
C ASN A 233 12.59 -13.30 -7.51
N PHE A 234 12.05 -12.88 -8.65
CA PHE A 234 12.03 -11.48 -9.09
C PHE A 234 10.61 -10.93 -8.89
N ILE A 235 10.51 -9.85 -8.13
CA ILE A 235 9.27 -9.25 -7.65
C ILE A 235 9.19 -7.83 -8.17
N ASP A 236 7.99 -7.39 -8.58
CA ASP A 236 7.67 -6.00 -8.94
C ASP A 236 6.81 -5.36 -7.86
N ASP A 237 7.17 -4.15 -7.45
CA ASP A 237 6.41 -3.36 -6.49
C ASP A 237 6.36 -1.89 -6.90
N TYR A 238 5.20 -1.29 -6.72
CA TYR A 238 4.95 0.11 -7.07
C TYR A 238 5.56 1.10 -6.06
N ALA A 239 6.12 0.62 -4.95
CA ALA A 239 6.68 1.45 -3.89
C ALA A 239 7.67 2.48 -4.43
N HIS A 240 7.35 3.74 -4.27
CA HIS A 240 8.11 4.88 -4.77
C HIS A 240 8.25 6.00 -3.73
N HIS A 241 7.53 5.93 -2.63
CA HIS A 241 7.68 6.79 -1.46
C HIS A 241 8.59 6.12 -0.41
N PRO A 242 9.44 6.86 0.35
CA PRO A 242 10.36 6.27 1.33
C PRO A 242 9.67 5.38 2.38
N THR A 243 8.48 5.77 2.81
CA THR A 243 7.65 4.99 3.76
C THR A 243 7.25 3.63 3.17
N GLU A 244 6.83 3.60 1.91
CA GLU A 244 6.47 2.36 1.21
C GLU A 244 7.69 1.45 1.05
N ILE A 245 8.80 1.98 0.51
CA ILE A 245 10.06 1.25 0.32
C ILE A 245 10.51 0.59 1.62
N LYS A 246 10.57 1.38 2.70
CA LYS A 246 10.92 0.87 4.04
C LYS A 246 9.98 -0.24 4.50
N SER A 247 8.68 -0.07 4.29
CA SER A 247 7.66 -1.04 4.74
C SER A 247 7.77 -2.36 4.00
N VAL A 248 7.98 -2.31 2.68
CA VAL A 248 8.14 -3.51 1.83
C VAL A 248 9.44 -4.23 2.17
N LEU A 249 10.58 -3.53 2.23
CA LEU A 249 11.88 -4.13 2.57
C LEU A 249 11.85 -4.77 3.97
N ASN A 250 11.23 -4.12 4.96
CA ASN A 250 11.08 -4.67 6.29
C ASN A 250 10.18 -5.92 6.30
N GLY A 251 9.11 -5.91 5.51
CA GLY A 251 8.25 -7.08 5.31
C GLY A 251 9.04 -8.28 4.75
N ILE A 252 9.88 -8.06 3.73
CA ILE A 252 10.74 -9.10 3.14
C ILE A 252 11.71 -9.63 4.20
N LYS A 253 12.43 -8.74 4.90
CA LYS A 253 13.42 -9.13 5.91
C LYS A 253 12.84 -10.00 7.02
N LYS A 254 11.63 -9.69 7.47
CA LYS A 254 10.91 -10.45 8.50
C LYS A 254 10.40 -11.80 8.00
N SER A 255 9.97 -11.87 6.74
CA SER A 255 9.35 -13.06 6.13
C SER A 255 10.37 -14.03 5.56
N TYR A 256 11.52 -13.54 5.08
CA TYR A 256 12.57 -14.30 4.40
C TYR A 256 13.87 -14.25 5.23
N LYS A 257 13.88 -14.94 6.36
CA LYS A 257 15.07 -15.00 7.24
C LYS A 257 16.26 -15.62 6.52
N GLY A 258 17.44 -14.97 6.64
CA GLY A 258 18.68 -15.46 6.03
C GLY A 258 18.78 -15.30 4.51
N VAL A 259 17.85 -14.57 3.88
CA VAL A 259 17.85 -14.28 2.44
C VAL A 259 18.42 -12.89 2.20
N GLU A 260 19.32 -12.76 1.24
CA GLU A 260 19.88 -11.48 0.82
C GLU A 260 18.89 -10.71 -0.06
N ILE A 261 18.62 -9.45 0.29
CA ILE A 261 17.62 -8.60 -0.38
C ILE A 261 18.34 -7.67 -1.35
N ILE A 262 18.01 -7.76 -2.64
CA ILE A 262 18.47 -6.84 -3.69
C ILE A 262 17.29 -5.98 -4.12
N CYS A 263 17.41 -4.68 -3.90
CA CYS A 263 16.41 -3.69 -4.28
C CYS A 263 16.86 -2.95 -5.53
N ILE A 264 16.17 -3.14 -6.66
CA ILE A 264 16.33 -2.35 -7.88
C ILE A 264 15.38 -1.17 -7.76
N PHE A 265 15.91 0.03 -7.54
CA PHE A 265 15.10 1.21 -7.28
C PHE A 265 15.21 2.24 -8.38
N GLN A 266 14.05 2.60 -8.96
CA GLN A 266 13.91 3.73 -9.88
C GLN A 266 13.19 4.88 -9.18
N PRO A 267 13.89 5.97 -8.85
CA PRO A 267 13.23 7.15 -8.29
C PRO A 267 12.23 7.74 -9.27
N HIS A 268 11.10 8.21 -8.74
CA HIS A 268 10.01 8.80 -9.52
C HIS A 268 9.80 10.24 -9.11
N ARG A 269 9.99 11.17 -10.06
CA ARG A 269 10.01 12.65 -9.94
C ARG A 269 11.22 13.20 -9.17
N VAL A 270 11.85 14.18 -9.76
CA VAL A 270 12.98 14.91 -9.15
C VAL A 270 12.51 15.76 -7.96
N SER A 271 11.32 16.36 -8.07
CA SER A 271 10.69 17.14 -7.00
C SER A 271 10.52 16.30 -5.72
N ARG A 272 10.01 15.06 -5.83
CA ARG A 272 9.85 14.13 -4.70
C ARG A 272 11.20 13.76 -4.09
N LEU A 273 12.23 13.49 -4.92
CA LEU A 273 13.57 13.20 -4.40
C LEU A 273 14.14 14.37 -3.58
N ASN A 274 13.92 15.59 -4.03
CA ASN A 274 14.40 16.78 -3.31
C ASN A 274 13.67 16.97 -1.98
N SER A 275 12.33 16.93 -2.00
CA SER A 275 11.51 17.18 -0.80
C SER A 275 11.68 16.11 0.27
N LEU A 276 11.87 14.83 -0.11
CA LEU A 276 11.96 13.69 0.81
C LEU A 276 13.37 13.10 0.92
N LYS A 277 14.40 13.85 0.51
CA LYS A 277 15.78 13.36 0.43
C LYS A 277 16.25 12.69 1.73
N GLU A 278 16.02 13.31 2.87
CA GLU A 278 16.44 12.80 4.18
C GLU A 278 15.76 11.48 4.54
N LYS A 279 14.53 11.26 4.09
CA LYS A 279 13.80 10.01 4.25
C LYS A 279 14.33 8.95 3.29
N PHE A 280 14.58 9.30 2.01
CA PHE A 280 15.10 8.38 1.00
C PHE A 280 16.46 7.79 1.36
N ILE A 281 17.41 8.59 1.83
CA ILE A 281 18.75 8.10 2.17
C ILE A 281 18.75 7.10 3.35
N ARG A 282 17.63 6.92 4.05
CA ARG A 282 17.47 6.06 5.23
C ARG A 282 16.51 4.89 5.01
N CYS A 283 15.73 4.87 3.91
CA CYS A 283 14.67 3.88 3.74
C CYS A 283 15.17 2.49 3.30
N PHE A 284 16.43 2.36 2.85
CA PHE A 284 16.99 1.12 2.32
C PHE A 284 17.74 0.26 3.36
N LYS A 285 17.62 0.55 4.64
CA LYS A 285 18.37 -0.16 5.71
C LYS A 285 18.18 -1.67 5.75
N ASP A 286 17.05 -2.16 5.25
CA ASP A 286 16.74 -3.59 5.22
C ASP A 286 17.13 -4.26 3.89
N ALA A 287 17.66 -3.53 2.91
CA ALA A 287 18.25 -4.07 1.70
C ALA A 287 19.75 -4.31 1.87
N ASN A 288 20.25 -5.46 1.41
CA ASN A 288 21.70 -5.76 1.37
C ASN A 288 22.37 -5.00 0.23
N THR A 289 21.71 -4.94 -0.92
CA THR A 289 22.20 -4.21 -2.11
C THR A 289 21.06 -3.37 -2.70
N VAL A 290 21.38 -2.13 -3.04
CA VAL A 290 20.52 -1.24 -3.81
C VAL A 290 21.11 -1.06 -5.19
N ILE A 291 20.34 -1.37 -6.23
CA ILE A 291 20.66 -1.06 -7.62
C ILE A 291 19.85 0.20 -7.95
N LEU A 292 20.55 1.32 -8.07
CA LEU A 292 19.95 2.63 -8.28
C LEU A 292 19.88 2.95 -9.78
N CYS A 293 18.66 3.06 -10.31
CA CYS A 293 18.37 3.37 -11.71
C CYS A 293 18.19 4.88 -11.93
N PRO A 294 18.28 5.39 -13.17
CA PRO A 294 18.02 6.79 -13.48
C PRO A 294 16.62 7.25 -13.03
N VAL A 295 16.53 8.52 -12.65
CA VAL A 295 15.25 9.12 -12.23
C VAL A 295 14.23 9.11 -13.36
N TYR A 296 13.05 8.58 -13.11
CA TYR A 296 11.91 8.73 -14.00
C TYR A 296 11.24 10.08 -13.76
N LYS A 297 11.35 11.00 -14.72
CA LYS A 297 10.93 12.40 -14.57
C LYS A 297 9.41 12.60 -14.53
N ALA A 298 8.63 11.70 -15.11
CA ALA A 298 7.15 11.78 -15.18
C ALA A 298 6.63 13.12 -15.71
N GLY A 299 7.26 13.64 -16.79
CA GLY A 299 6.86 14.90 -17.42
C GLY A 299 7.36 16.17 -16.72
N GLU A 300 8.13 16.06 -15.64
CA GLU A 300 8.70 17.24 -14.98
C GLU A 300 9.78 17.91 -15.84
N ASN A 301 9.52 19.16 -16.27
CA ASN A 301 10.48 20.04 -16.95
C ASN A 301 11.34 20.83 -15.93
N ILE A 302 11.89 20.13 -14.94
CA ILE A 302 12.61 20.79 -13.87
C ILE A 302 14.11 20.77 -14.19
N ASN A 303 14.69 21.95 -14.40
CA ASN A 303 16.15 22.18 -14.41
C ASN A 303 16.80 22.09 -13.01
N LEU A 304 16.24 21.24 -12.12
CA LEU A 304 16.85 21.00 -10.82
C LEU A 304 18.11 20.16 -11.02
N LYS A 305 19.27 20.77 -10.82
CA LYS A 305 20.57 20.08 -10.74
C LYS A 305 20.59 19.18 -9.50
N PHE A 306 19.92 18.02 -9.58
CA PHE A 306 20.00 17.04 -8.52
C PHE A 306 21.35 16.33 -8.58
N LYS A 307 22.17 16.46 -7.54
CA LYS A 307 23.49 15.81 -7.46
C LYS A 307 23.31 14.31 -7.15
N TYR A 308 23.02 13.51 -8.19
CA TYR A 308 22.62 12.11 -8.09
C TYR A 308 23.70 11.23 -7.47
N GLU A 309 24.98 11.42 -7.83
CA GLU A 309 26.10 10.72 -7.20
C GLU A 309 26.23 11.03 -5.69
N ARG A 310 26.01 12.28 -5.29
CA ARG A 310 26.01 12.66 -3.88
C ARG A 310 24.89 11.98 -3.12
N PHE A 311 23.73 11.86 -3.75
CA PHE A 311 22.58 11.14 -3.20
C PHE A 311 22.91 9.65 -3.02
N ALA A 312 23.49 9.00 -4.02
CA ALA A 312 23.94 7.61 -3.95
C ALA A 312 24.94 7.39 -2.79
N LYS A 313 25.97 8.25 -2.67
CA LYS A 313 26.92 8.20 -1.55
C LYS A 313 26.24 8.35 -0.17
N GLN A 314 25.20 9.20 -0.08
CA GLN A 314 24.44 9.37 1.15
C GLN A 314 23.59 8.13 1.50
N ILE A 315 23.00 7.43 0.50
CA ILE A 315 22.30 6.16 0.72
C ILE A 315 23.25 5.14 1.33
N ILE A 316 24.45 4.95 0.75
CA ILE A 316 25.46 4.03 1.28
C ILE A 316 25.74 4.32 2.77
N LYS A 317 26.03 5.58 3.09
CA LYS A 317 26.37 6.00 4.46
C LYS A 317 25.23 5.85 5.46
N LYS A 318 23.99 6.28 5.08
CA LYS A 318 22.87 6.36 6.00
C LYS A 318 22.02 5.09 6.07
N SER A 319 21.91 4.35 4.99
CA SER A 319 21.23 3.04 4.96
C SER A 319 22.18 1.87 5.25
N ARG A 320 23.51 2.07 5.18
CA ARG A 320 24.53 1.03 5.39
C ARG A 320 24.31 -0.15 4.44
N THR A 321 24.06 0.12 3.18
CA THR A 321 23.79 -0.86 2.14
C THR A 321 24.83 -0.73 1.01
N ARG A 322 25.12 -1.82 0.31
CA ARG A 322 25.89 -1.76 -0.93
C ARG A 322 25.03 -1.08 -2.00
N LEU A 323 25.61 -0.21 -2.82
CA LEU A 323 24.90 0.48 -3.88
C LEU A 323 25.65 0.38 -5.20
N ILE A 324 24.91 0.14 -6.27
CA ILE A 324 25.37 0.06 -7.64
C ILE A 324 24.48 0.97 -8.48
N MET A 325 25.08 1.77 -9.35
CA MET A 325 24.33 2.62 -10.28
C MET A 325 24.27 1.93 -11.64
N ILE A 326 23.08 1.89 -12.23
CA ILE A 326 22.81 1.29 -13.54
C ILE A 326 22.13 2.33 -14.42
N ASN A 327 22.55 2.46 -15.67
CA ASN A 327 22.07 3.51 -16.56
C ASN A 327 20.87 3.09 -17.44
N ASN A 328 20.75 1.81 -17.76
CA ASN A 328 19.71 1.29 -18.65
C ASN A 328 19.40 -0.19 -18.35
N GLU A 329 18.39 -0.72 -19.00
CA GLU A 329 17.92 -2.09 -18.78
C GLU A 329 18.91 -3.18 -19.26
N LYS A 330 19.72 -2.88 -20.29
CA LYS A 330 20.76 -3.80 -20.80
C LYS A 330 21.90 -3.95 -19.79
N ASP A 331 22.33 -2.85 -19.18
CA ASP A 331 23.32 -2.87 -18.09
C ASP A 331 22.79 -3.64 -16.89
N LEU A 332 21.50 -3.48 -16.57
CA LEU A 332 20.85 -4.25 -15.52
C LEU A 332 20.85 -5.74 -15.83
N LEU A 333 20.50 -6.14 -17.05
CA LEU A 333 20.54 -7.53 -17.49
C LEU A 333 21.94 -8.14 -17.36
N LYS A 334 22.97 -7.42 -17.84
CA LYS A 334 24.36 -7.85 -17.70
C LYS A 334 24.75 -8.05 -16.24
N TYR A 335 24.40 -7.09 -15.38
CA TYR A 335 24.68 -7.20 -13.95
C TYR A 335 23.97 -8.41 -13.32
N VAL A 336 22.69 -8.64 -13.64
CA VAL A 336 21.90 -9.77 -13.12
C VAL A 336 22.54 -11.09 -13.54
N LYS A 337 22.89 -11.26 -14.82
CA LYS A 337 23.54 -12.48 -15.33
C LYS A 337 24.87 -12.79 -14.61
N GLN A 338 25.65 -11.76 -14.29
CA GLN A 338 26.97 -11.90 -13.72
C GLN A 338 27.03 -11.98 -12.19
N ASN A 339 26.06 -11.39 -11.48
CA ASN A 339 26.18 -11.15 -10.04
C ASN A 339 25.04 -11.71 -9.19
N ILE A 340 23.93 -12.18 -9.81
CA ILE A 340 22.76 -12.64 -9.05
C ILE A 340 22.74 -14.16 -9.00
N PHE A 341 23.19 -14.71 -7.87
CA PHE A 341 23.16 -16.15 -7.54
C PHE A 341 23.09 -16.37 -6.02
N GLY A 342 22.76 -17.58 -5.61
CA GLY A 342 22.66 -17.97 -4.21
C GLY A 342 21.30 -17.65 -3.59
N ASN A 343 21.24 -17.54 -2.27
CA ASN A 343 20.01 -17.35 -1.53
C ASN A 343 19.60 -15.87 -1.48
N LYS A 344 18.95 -15.41 -2.53
CA LYS A 344 18.57 -14.00 -2.72
C LYS A 344 17.10 -13.84 -3.09
N ILE A 345 16.58 -12.63 -2.89
CA ILE A 345 15.32 -12.13 -3.43
C ILE A 345 15.61 -10.80 -4.12
N VAL A 346 15.07 -10.62 -5.31
CA VAL A 346 15.22 -9.39 -6.10
C VAL A 346 13.88 -8.69 -6.18
N ILE A 347 13.84 -7.41 -5.85
CA ILE A 347 12.62 -6.61 -5.95
C ILE A 347 12.88 -5.32 -6.71
N GLY A 348 12.12 -5.11 -7.79
CA GLY A 348 12.05 -3.85 -8.53
C GLY A 348 11.04 -2.92 -7.89
N MET A 349 11.45 -1.69 -7.55
CA MET A 349 10.60 -0.70 -6.89
C MET A 349 10.57 0.61 -7.66
N GLY A 350 9.37 1.15 -7.85
CA GLY A 350 9.14 2.46 -8.44
C GLY A 350 7.84 2.60 -9.20
N ALA A 351 7.35 3.83 -9.37
CA ALA A 351 6.12 4.13 -10.11
C ALA A 351 6.35 4.36 -11.62
N GLY A 352 7.62 4.39 -12.06
CA GLY A 352 7.99 4.65 -13.45
C GLY A 352 8.13 3.38 -14.30
N SER A 353 9.11 3.41 -15.22
CA SER A 353 9.38 2.35 -16.20
C SER A 353 10.05 1.09 -15.63
N ILE A 354 10.39 1.05 -14.36
CA ILE A 354 11.07 -0.10 -13.74
C ILE A 354 10.30 -1.42 -13.92
N SER A 355 8.97 -1.38 -13.93
CA SER A 355 8.15 -2.57 -14.18
C SER A 355 8.39 -3.14 -15.60
N ASN A 356 8.64 -2.28 -16.60
CA ASN A 356 8.99 -2.72 -17.95
C ASN A 356 10.41 -3.33 -17.97
N TRP A 357 11.35 -2.76 -17.22
CA TRP A 357 12.69 -3.35 -17.08
C TRP A 357 12.64 -4.72 -16.40
N MET A 358 11.78 -4.89 -15.41
CA MET A 358 11.57 -6.21 -14.79
C MET A 358 10.96 -7.23 -15.75
N LYS A 359 10.03 -6.81 -16.62
CA LYS A 359 9.45 -7.66 -17.69
C LYS A 359 10.49 -7.99 -18.75
N PHE A 360 11.33 -7.05 -19.13
CA PHE A 360 12.46 -7.28 -20.04
C PHE A 360 13.45 -8.31 -19.43
N LEU A 361 13.78 -8.20 -18.15
CA LEU A 361 14.58 -9.25 -17.49
C LEU A 361 13.89 -10.63 -17.57
N ALA A 362 12.57 -10.68 -17.43
CA ALA A 362 11.81 -11.93 -17.52
C ALA A 362 11.93 -12.54 -18.94
N SER A 363 11.79 -11.76 -20.01
CA SER A 363 11.93 -12.26 -21.39
C SER A 363 13.34 -12.74 -21.74
N GLU A 364 14.37 -12.23 -21.06
CA GLU A 364 15.78 -12.56 -21.32
C GLU A 364 16.35 -13.65 -20.42
N LEU A 365 15.69 -14.00 -19.33
CA LEU A 365 16.21 -14.87 -18.27
C LEU A 365 15.30 -16.03 -17.88
N ALA A 366 14.00 -15.97 -18.20
CA ALA A 366 13.00 -17.00 -17.82
C ALA A 366 12.99 -18.20 -18.77
#